data_116958367a98c0f0489469f4f6616f5a
#
_entry.id   116958367a98c0f0489469f4f6616f5a
#
_cell.length_a   1.000
_cell.length_b   1.000
_cell.length_c   1.000
_cell.angle_alpha   90.00
_cell.angle_beta   90.00
_cell.angle_gamma   90.00
#
_symmetry.space_group_name_H-M   'P 1'
#
loop_
_entity.id
_entity.type
_entity.pdbx_description
1 polymer ?
#
loop_
_entity_poly.entity_id
_entity_poly.type
_entity_poly.pdbx_seq_one_letter_code
_entity_poly.pdbx_strand_id
1 'polypeptide(L)'
;MATETELKKVRLSVSNAVHSLTVLVAHEEGLFREQGLDVEIVKTPGSANVNTPIRPKNIFDRPLEILYNSGGMDQFRLCEWGVMKRAADGEGSDQRPAKIVALGAAMSKFAIVTSPDSKIVEPEQLANTEIAVTIFNGSHFTTLKMLEGFLRKDEIKVVNFGTMPQRLEAVRKGELAACTFNEPWISVAQKQGFRIIMESHSTRSEAAGEEMDGPTLAANFQAQAKAAEMIHANPGKYAHYLIDETGGALEPHELQTWRFLYAPPAPYTRERFHRTYDWMQSYPELITGGVTYEGIVDNRAWE
;
A
#
# COMPACT_ATOMS: atom_id res chain seq x y z
N MET A 1 -36.83 -10.48 -23.92
CA MET A 1 -36.01 -9.32 -23.59
C MET A 1 -35.38 -9.63 -22.25
N ALA A 2 -34.08 -9.87 -22.22
CA ALA A 2 -33.37 -10.00 -20.94
C ALA A 2 -33.42 -8.64 -20.24
N THR A 3 -33.96 -8.59 -19.04
CA THR A 3 -33.86 -7.42 -18.18
C THR A 3 -32.39 -7.13 -17.96
N GLU A 4 -31.93 -6.00 -18.46
CA GLU A 4 -30.58 -5.48 -18.17
C GLU A 4 -30.50 -5.34 -16.66
N THR A 5 -29.75 -6.22 -16.00
CA THR A 5 -29.59 -6.18 -14.53
C THR A 5 -28.82 -4.89 -14.23
N GLU A 6 -29.43 -3.98 -13.47
CA GLU A 6 -28.79 -2.72 -13.09
C GLU A 6 -27.53 -3.02 -12.27
N LEU A 7 -26.38 -2.57 -12.77
CA LEU A 7 -25.09 -2.78 -12.11
C LEU A 7 -24.99 -1.91 -10.85
N LYS A 8 -24.48 -2.48 -9.77
CA LYS A 8 -24.26 -1.72 -8.53
C LYS A 8 -23.02 -0.84 -8.67
N LYS A 9 -23.20 0.48 -8.48
CA LYS A 9 -22.11 1.44 -8.54
C LYS A 9 -21.22 1.36 -7.31
N VAL A 10 -19.90 1.34 -7.51
CA VAL A 10 -18.88 1.29 -6.46
C VAL A 10 -17.68 2.15 -6.85
N ARG A 11 -17.19 2.96 -5.93
CA ARG A 11 -15.99 3.81 -6.12
C ARG A 11 -14.81 3.22 -5.38
N LEU A 12 -13.81 2.73 -6.13
CA LEU A 12 -12.62 2.11 -5.60
C LEU A 12 -11.39 3.02 -5.75
N SER A 13 -10.64 3.22 -4.67
CA SER A 13 -9.43 4.04 -4.72
C SER A 13 -8.28 3.34 -5.43
N VAL A 14 -7.51 4.13 -6.17
CA VAL A 14 -6.22 3.74 -6.75
C VAL A 14 -5.17 4.76 -6.33
N SER A 15 -4.17 4.32 -5.54
CA SER A 15 -3.09 5.18 -5.06
C SER A 15 -1.82 5.05 -5.91
N ASN A 16 -1.36 3.85 -6.17
CA ASN A 16 -0.28 3.53 -7.10
C ASN A 16 -0.56 2.17 -7.76
N ALA A 17 0.08 1.93 -8.90
CA ALA A 17 -0.22 0.76 -9.71
C ALA A 17 0.12 -0.56 -8.99
N VAL A 18 1.28 -0.69 -8.35
CA VAL A 18 1.67 -1.95 -7.70
C VAL A 18 0.69 -2.39 -6.61
N HIS A 19 0.10 -1.44 -5.88
CA HIS A 19 -0.88 -1.78 -4.83
C HIS A 19 -2.28 -2.00 -5.37
N SER A 20 -2.58 -1.47 -6.54
CA SER A 20 -3.92 -1.42 -7.12
C SER A 20 -4.05 -2.24 -8.40
N LEU A 21 -3.01 -2.99 -8.79
CA LEU A 21 -2.96 -3.65 -10.09
C LEU A 21 -4.12 -4.62 -10.29
N THR A 22 -4.54 -5.35 -9.26
CA THR A 22 -5.71 -6.24 -9.35
C THR A 22 -7.01 -5.50 -9.63
N VAL A 23 -7.17 -4.28 -9.09
CA VAL A 23 -8.33 -3.43 -9.39
C VAL A 23 -8.26 -2.87 -10.81
N LEU A 24 -7.08 -2.39 -11.22
CA LEU A 24 -6.87 -1.85 -12.58
C LEU A 24 -7.13 -2.92 -13.63
N VAL A 25 -6.58 -4.12 -13.44
CA VAL A 25 -6.79 -5.26 -14.35
C VAL A 25 -8.24 -5.73 -14.31
N ALA A 26 -8.87 -5.85 -13.14
CA ALA A 26 -10.28 -6.24 -13.06
C ALA A 26 -11.20 -5.23 -13.78
N HIS A 27 -10.85 -3.96 -13.74
CA HIS A 27 -11.59 -2.92 -14.45
C HIS A 27 -11.35 -3.00 -15.98
N GLU A 28 -10.10 -3.12 -16.43
CA GLU A 28 -9.72 -3.22 -17.85
C GLU A 28 -10.33 -4.44 -18.53
N GLU A 29 -10.27 -5.60 -17.85
CA GLU A 29 -10.77 -6.88 -18.38
C GLU A 29 -12.27 -7.07 -18.17
N GLY A 30 -12.99 -6.09 -17.61
CA GLY A 30 -14.43 -6.14 -17.42
C GLY A 30 -14.91 -7.07 -16.31
N LEU A 31 -14.00 -7.58 -15.45
CA LEU A 31 -14.31 -8.57 -14.42
C LEU A 31 -15.30 -8.06 -13.37
N PHE A 32 -15.31 -6.77 -13.08
CA PHE A 32 -16.29 -6.15 -12.17
C PHE A 32 -17.70 -6.23 -12.76
N ARG A 33 -17.86 -5.97 -14.07
CA ARG A 33 -19.16 -6.06 -14.74
C ARG A 33 -19.68 -7.49 -14.77
N GLU A 34 -18.79 -8.48 -14.94
CA GLU A 34 -19.15 -9.90 -14.83
C GLU A 34 -19.71 -10.25 -13.45
N GLN A 35 -19.31 -9.52 -12.41
CA GLN A 35 -19.78 -9.67 -11.04
C GLN A 35 -20.95 -8.71 -10.67
N GLY A 36 -21.55 -8.03 -11.66
CA GLY A 36 -22.68 -7.13 -11.42
C GLY A 36 -22.30 -5.76 -10.86
N LEU A 37 -21.05 -5.36 -10.95
CA LEU A 37 -20.55 -4.08 -10.43
C LEU A 37 -20.20 -3.10 -11.56
N ASP A 38 -20.61 -1.82 -11.40
CA ASP A 38 -20.13 -0.68 -12.17
C ASP A 38 -19.11 0.08 -11.33
N VAL A 39 -17.82 -0.20 -11.57
CA VAL A 39 -16.74 0.34 -10.76
C VAL A 39 -16.18 1.61 -11.35
N GLU A 40 -16.23 2.69 -10.58
CA GLU A 40 -15.51 3.92 -10.84
C GLU A 40 -14.14 3.89 -10.16
N ILE A 41 -13.08 4.11 -10.94
CA ILE A 41 -11.71 4.22 -10.42
C ILE A 41 -11.46 5.64 -9.93
N VAL A 42 -11.25 5.79 -8.63
CA VAL A 42 -10.98 7.08 -7.99
C VAL A 42 -9.48 7.20 -7.70
N LYS A 43 -8.80 8.08 -8.43
CA LYS A 43 -7.37 8.36 -8.19
C LYS A 43 -7.21 9.17 -6.91
N THR A 44 -6.40 8.67 -5.99
CA THR A 44 -6.08 9.40 -4.76
C THR A 44 -5.17 10.59 -5.08
N PRO A 45 -5.53 11.84 -4.72
CA PRO A 45 -4.67 12.99 -4.90
C PRO A 45 -3.32 12.78 -4.21
N GLY A 46 -2.23 13.14 -4.87
CA GLY A 46 -0.88 12.94 -4.34
C GLY A 46 -0.31 11.53 -4.55
N SER A 47 -1.04 10.64 -5.26
CA SER A 47 -0.45 9.40 -5.79
C SER A 47 0.47 9.71 -6.98
N ALA A 48 1.29 8.77 -7.32
CA ALA A 48 2.37 8.62 -8.30
C ALA A 48 2.86 9.82 -9.14
N ASN A 49 2.24 10.89 -9.39
CA ASN A 49 2.72 11.96 -10.27
C ASN A 49 2.70 13.37 -9.64
N VAL A 50 2.69 13.45 -8.30
CA VAL A 50 2.66 14.74 -7.61
C VAL A 50 4.03 15.06 -7.04
N ASN A 51 4.66 16.10 -7.58
CA ASN A 51 5.96 16.59 -7.10
C ASN A 51 5.89 17.36 -5.75
N THR A 52 4.74 17.39 -5.11
CA THR A 52 4.57 18.08 -3.84
C THR A 52 4.70 17.09 -2.67
N PRO A 53 5.70 17.23 -1.80
CA PRO A 53 5.83 16.37 -0.63
C PRO A 53 4.67 16.58 0.33
N ILE A 54 3.95 15.51 0.64
CA ILE A 54 2.91 15.52 1.66
C ILE A 54 3.57 15.18 2.99
N ARG A 55 3.41 16.04 3.99
CA ARG A 55 3.93 15.87 5.35
C ARG A 55 2.77 15.83 6.34
N PRO A 56 2.04 14.71 6.42
CA PRO A 56 0.92 14.60 7.35
C PRO A 56 1.42 14.70 8.80
N LYS A 57 0.71 15.48 9.61
CA LYS A 57 0.94 15.55 11.06
C LYS A 57 0.28 14.38 11.78
N ASN A 58 -0.85 13.93 11.26
CA ASN A 58 -1.55 12.74 11.72
C ASN A 58 -2.00 11.91 10.50
N ILE A 59 -2.63 10.77 10.71
CA ILE A 59 -3.03 9.90 9.61
C ILE A 59 -4.12 10.52 8.74
N PHE A 60 -5.00 11.34 9.32
CA PHE A 60 -6.15 11.97 8.62
C PHE A 60 -5.76 13.16 7.74
N ASP A 61 -4.53 13.68 7.87
CA ASP A 61 -4.00 14.72 6.97
C ASP A 61 -3.62 14.15 5.57
N ARG A 62 -3.71 12.84 5.39
CA ARG A 62 -3.33 12.19 4.13
C ARG A 62 -4.43 12.36 3.09
N PRO A 63 -4.08 12.58 1.80
CA PRO A 63 -5.08 12.76 0.74
C PRO A 63 -6.09 11.62 0.62
N LEU A 64 -5.67 10.37 0.85
CA LEU A 64 -6.56 9.22 0.86
C LEU A 64 -7.62 9.34 1.96
N GLU A 65 -7.22 9.74 3.16
CA GLU A 65 -8.13 9.89 4.30
C GLU A 65 -9.11 11.05 4.09
N ILE A 66 -8.60 12.19 3.59
CA ILE A 66 -9.44 13.36 3.26
C ILE A 66 -10.51 12.96 2.22
N LEU A 67 -10.10 12.22 1.19
CA LEU A 67 -11.02 11.79 0.13
C LEU A 67 -12.06 10.77 0.64
N TYR A 68 -11.65 9.83 1.50
CA TYR A 68 -12.58 8.89 2.10
C TYR A 68 -13.57 9.57 3.05
N ASN A 69 -13.09 10.44 3.93
CA ASN A 69 -13.91 11.16 4.90
C ASN A 69 -14.93 12.09 4.24
N SER A 70 -14.59 12.68 3.08
CA SER A 70 -15.53 13.48 2.28
C SER A 70 -16.56 12.67 1.48
N GLY A 71 -16.53 11.33 1.57
CA GLY A 71 -17.40 10.46 0.79
C GLY A 71 -17.01 10.31 -0.67
N GLY A 72 -15.79 10.67 -1.05
CA GLY A 72 -15.29 10.58 -2.43
C GLY A 72 -14.98 9.16 -2.91
N MET A 73 -14.99 8.16 -2.04
CA MET A 73 -14.82 6.75 -2.38
C MET A 73 -15.56 5.86 -1.38
N ASP A 74 -15.82 4.60 -1.76
CA ASP A 74 -16.56 3.65 -0.92
C ASP A 74 -15.62 2.64 -0.25
N GLN A 75 -14.51 2.32 -0.90
CA GLN A 75 -13.48 1.42 -0.40
C GLN A 75 -12.08 1.95 -0.74
N PHE A 76 -11.16 1.74 0.18
CA PHE A 76 -9.75 2.08 -0.03
C PHE A 76 -8.84 0.94 0.44
N ARG A 77 -7.59 1.03 -0.01
CA ARG A 77 -6.56 0.03 0.31
C ARG A 77 -5.40 0.71 1.02
N LEU A 78 -5.00 0.10 2.14
CA LEU A 78 -3.92 0.60 2.98
C LEU A 78 -3.14 -0.60 3.56
N CYS A 79 -1.94 -0.37 4.08
CA CYS A 79 -1.29 -1.39 4.90
C CYS A 79 -2.10 -1.61 6.20
N GLU A 80 -2.12 -2.84 6.70
CA GLU A 80 -2.86 -3.21 7.93
C GLU A 80 -2.54 -2.30 9.12
N TRP A 81 -1.26 -1.94 9.31
CA TRP A 81 -0.83 -0.99 10.34
C TRP A 81 -1.52 0.38 10.21
N GLY A 82 -1.64 0.87 8.99
CA GLY A 82 -2.29 2.14 8.72
C GLY A 82 -3.77 2.13 9.05
N VAL A 83 -4.48 1.02 8.78
CA VAL A 83 -5.90 0.90 9.15
C VAL A 83 -6.07 0.82 10.67
N MET A 84 -5.20 0.07 11.38
CA MET A 84 -5.20 0.01 12.84
C MET A 84 -4.93 1.37 13.48
N LYS A 85 -3.90 2.08 12.97
CA LYS A 85 -3.62 3.44 13.44
C LYS A 85 -4.79 4.39 13.18
N ARG A 86 -5.38 4.31 11.99
CA ARG A 86 -6.57 5.10 11.65
C ARG A 86 -7.71 4.86 12.63
N ALA A 87 -7.96 3.61 12.97
CA ALA A 87 -9.01 3.26 13.93
C ALA A 87 -8.71 3.80 15.33
N ALA A 88 -7.48 3.65 15.81
CA ALA A 88 -7.06 4.17 17.11
C ALA A 88 -7.09 5.70 17.19
N ASP A 89 -6.58 6.38 16.16
CA ASP A 89 -6.55 7.86 16.11
C ASP A 89 -7.96 8.45 15.88
N GLY A 90 -8.88 7.67 15.31
CA GLY A 90 -10.25 8.08 15.00
C GLY A 90 -11.27 7.82 16.13
N GLU A 91 -10.86 7.14 17.18
CA GLU A 91 -11.77 6.86 18.30
C GLU A 91 -12.30 8.17 18.93
N GLY A 92 -13.62 8.29 19.01
CA GLY A 92 -14.28 9.49 19.53
C GLY A 92 -14.19 10.74 18.65
N SER A 93 -13.77 10.61 17.39
CA SER A 93 -13.70 11.70 16.40
C SER A 93 -14.89 11.64 15.42
N ASP A 94 -15.07 12.73 14.64
CA ASP A 94 -16.08 12.80 13.57
C ASP A 94 -15.61 12.16 12.25
N GLN A 95 -14.54 11.38 12.27
CA GLN A 95 -14.01 10.75 11.07
C GLN A 95 -14.91 9.61 10.60
N ARG A 96 -15.15 9.52 9.29
CA ARG A 96 -15.99 8.46 8.70
C ARG A 96 -15.45 7.07 9.10
N PRO A 97 -16.25 6.20 9.73
CA PRO A 97 -15.81 4.87 10.13
C PRO A 97 -15.34 4.03 8.93
N ALA A 98 -14.32 3.20 9.15
CA ALA A 98 -13.95 2.14 8.22
C ALA A 98 -13.39 0.95 8.99
N LYS A 99 -13.71 -0.26 8.53
CA LYS A 99 -13.19 -1.51 9.05
C LYS A 99 -12.33 -2.22 8.00
N ILE A 100 -11.43 -3.07 8.44
CA ILE A 100 -10.74 -4.02 7.56
C ILE A 100 -11.78 -5.05 7.12
N VAL A 101 -12.08 -5.07 5.82
CA VAL A 101 -13.05 -6.00 5.23
C VAL A 101 -12.40 -7.16 4.49
N ALA A 102 -11.08 -7.11 4.29
CA ALA A 102 -10.27 -8.19 3.71
C ALA A 102 -8.78 -7.99 3.97
N LEU A 103 -8.04 -9.08 3.97
CA LEU A 103 -6.67 -9.10 3.53
C LEU A 103 -6.69 -8.92 2.01
N GLY A 104 -6.11 -7.84 1.51
CA GLY A 104 -6.19 -7.49 0.09
C GLY A 104 -5.27 -8.33 -0.81
N ALA A 105 -5.53 -8.26 -2.11
CA ALA A 105 -4.83 -9.06 -3.10
C ALA A 105 -3.33 -8.73 -3.23
N ALA A 106 -2.92 -7.50 -2.96
CA ALA A 106 -1.54 -7.06 -3.20
C ALA A 106 -0.60 -7.35 -2.03
N MET A 107 0.50 -8.02 -2.32
CA MET A 107 1.66 -8.14 -1.44
C MET A 107 2.80 -7.30 -2.02
N SER A 108 2.99 -6.10 -1.50
CA SER A 108 3.98 -5.16 -2.03
C SER A 108 5.36 -5.43 -1.49
N LYS A 109 6.33 -5.58 -2.38
CA LYS A 109 7.74 -5.55 -2.04
C LYS A 109 8.17 -4.14 -1.64
N PHE A 110 9.01 -4.06 -0.64
CA PHE A 110 9.71 -2.85 -0.23
C PHE A 110 11.20 -3.15 -0.12
N ALA A 111 12.03 -2.19 -0.54
CA ALA A 111 13.48 -2.30 -0.47
C ALA A 111 14.08 -1.03 0.14
N ILE A 112 15.03 -1.22 1.07
CA ILE A 112 15.92 -0.14 1.53
C ILE A 112 17.07 -0.07 0.53
N VAL A 113 17.28 1.10 -0.04
CA VAL A 113 18.32 1.33 -1.04
C VAL A 113 19.28 2.44 -0.63
N THR A 114 20.53 2.31 -1.09
CA THR A 114 21.61 3.30 -0.94
C THR A 114 22.18 3.66 -2.29
N SER A 115 22.91 4.79 -2.39
CA SER A 115 23.55 5.20 -3.63
C SER A 115 24.63 4.17 -4.08
N PRO A 116 25.01 4.16 -5.39
CA PRO A 116 26.09 3.29 -5.90
C PRO A 116 27.41 3.48 -5.13
N ASP A 117 27.71 4.73 -4.75
CA ASP A 117 28.97 5.11 -4.09
C ASP A 117 28.89 5.00 -2.55
N SER A 118 27.75 4.58 -2.00
CA SER A 118 27.59 4.43 -0.56
C SER A 118 28.52 3.38 0.01
N LYS A 119 29.07 3.67 1.20
CA LYS A 119 29.83 2.68 1.99
C LYS A 119 28.94 1.74 2.79
N ILE A 120 27.64 1.97 2.81
CA ILE A 120 26.64 1.11 3.46
C ILE A 120 26.39 -0.08 2.54
N VAL A 121 26.73 -1.27 3.02
CA VAL A 121 26.62 -2.55 2.27
C VAL A 121 25.81 -3.60 3.03
N GLU A 122 25.56 -3.38 4.32
CA GLU A 122 24.83 -4.28 5.21
C GLU A 122 23.90 -3.51 6.15
N PRO A 123 22.84 -4.14 6.68
CA PRO A 123 21.81 -3.45 7.47
C PRO A 123 22.33 -2.79 8.75
N GLU A 124 23.31 -3.38 9.43
CA GLU A 124 23.90 -2.89 10.68
C GLU A 124 24.51 -1.49 10.53
N GLN A 125 25.01 -1.19 9.33
CA GLN A 125 25.59 0.14 9.02
C GLN A 125 24.53 1.25 8.89
N LEU A 126 23.23 0.90 8.91
CA LEU A 126 22.11 1.85 8.96
C LEU A 126 21.82 2.35 10.40
N ALA A 127 22.52 1.87 11.41
CA ALA A 127 22.35 2.33 12.79
C ALA A 127 22.51 3.86 12.90
N ASN A 128 21.50 4.52 13.49
CA ASN A 128 21.43 5.97 13.66
C ASN A 128 21.49 6.79 12.35
N THR A 129 21.24 6.15 11.21
CA THR A 129 21.17 6.77 9.88
C THR A 129 19.73 7.10 9.54
N GLU A 130 19.46 8.33 9.08
CA GLU A 130 18.13 8.73 8.62
C GLU A 130 17.76 8.02 7.31
N ILE A 131 16.68 7.27 7.35
CA ILE A 131 16.12 6.53 6.20
C ILE A 131 14.83 7.19 5.76
N ALA A 132 14.78 7.65 4.52
CA ALA A 132 13.61 8.33 3.99
C ALA A 132 12.46 7.38 3.70
N VAL A 133 11.30 7.68 4.25
CA VAL A 133 10.05 6.92 4.10
C VAL A 133 8.87 7.89 3.88
N THR A 134 7.68 7.35 3.62
CA THR A 134 6.43 8.09 3.84
C THR A 134 5.88 7.67 5.19
N ILE A 135 5.85 8.59 6.15
CA ILE A 135 5.36 8.33 7.51
C ILE A 135 3.88 7.87 7.47
N PHE A 136 3.52 6.93 8.34
CA PHE A 136 2.22 6.26 8.44
C PHE A 136 1.80 5.50 7.17
N ASN A 137 2.77 5.10 6.34
CA ASN A 137 2.56 4.30 5.14
C ASN A 137 3.32 2.97 5.22
N GLY A 138 3.09 2.07 4.26
CA GLY A 138 3.76 0.78 4.18
C GLY A 138 5.29 0.88 4.21
N SER A 139 5.88 1.89 3.55
CA SER A 139 7.34 2.11 3.61
C SER A 139 7.85 2.37 5.03
N HIS A 140 7.13 3.15 5.84
CA HIS A 140 7.49 3.40 7.24
C HIS A 140 7.50 2.10 8.05
N PHE A 141 6.35 1.45 8.15
CA PHE A 141 6.20 0.25 8.98
C PHE A 141 7.10 -0.90 8.51
N THR A 142 7.21 -1.10 7.18
CA THR A 142 8.05 -2.17 6.64
C THR A 142 9.53 -1.89 6.90
N THR A 143 9.99 -0.63 6.85
CA THR A 143 11.37 -0.26 7.19
C THR A 143 11.70 -0.61 8.64
N LEU A 144 10.82 -0.26 9.59
CA LEU A 144 11.00 -0.63 11.00
C LEU A 144 11.13 -2.14 11.15
N LYS A 145 10.19 -2.90 10.56
CA LYS A 145 10.19 -4.37 10.64
C LYS A 145 11.40 -5.02 9.97
N MET A 146 11.90 -4.47 8.88
CA MET A 146 13.12 -4.97 8.23
C MET A 146 14.34 -4.84 9.15
N LEU A 147 14.47 -3.71 9.82
CA LEU A 147 15.68 -3.38 10.56
C LEU A 147 15.71 -3.93 11.99
N GLU A 148 14.55 -4.25 12.59
CA GLU A 148 14.48 -4.85 13.94
C GLU A 148 15.28 -6.16 14.11
N GLY A 149 15.54 -6.88 13.03
CA GLY A 149 16.37 -8.09 13.05
C GLY A 149 17.88 -7.81 13.15
N PHE A 150 18.29 -6.56 12.96
CA PHE A 150 19.70 -6.13 12.87
C PHE A 150 20.05 -5.00 13.82
N LEU A 151 19.07 -4.14 14.16
CA LEU A 151 19.28 -2.92 14.95
C LEU A 151 18.33 -2.90 16.15
N ARG A 152 18.76 -2.23 17.21
CA ARG A 152 17.86 -1.86 18.30
C ARG A 152 16.86 -0.79 17.81
N LYS A 153 15.67 -0.75 18.40
CA LYS A 153 14.62 0.21 18.03
C LYS A 153 15.08 1.66 18.10
N ASP A 154 15.88 2.01 19.12
CA ASP A 154 16.43 3.34 19.32
C ASP A 154 17.53 3.73 18.31
N GLU A 155 18.06 2.77 17.57
CA GLU A 155 19.03 3.00 16.48
C GLU A 155 18.34 3.17 15.11
N ILE A 156 17.07 2.78 14.96
CA ILE A 156 16.34 2.91 13.70
C ILE A 156 15.79 4.34 13.59
N LYS A 157 16.28 5.10 12.62
CA LYS A 157 15.85 6.48 12.37
C LYS A 157 15.16 6.58 11.02
N VAL A 158 13.90 6.98 11.03
CA VAL A 158 13.12 7.20 9.80
C VAL A 158 12.69 8.65 9.71
N VAL A 159 12.73 9.21 8.50
CA VAL A 159 12.32 10.59 8.25
C VAL A 159 11.29 10.63 7.12
N ASN A 160 10.29 11.51 7.26
CA ASN A 160 9.35 11.75 6.17
C ASN A 160 10.01 12.64 5.13
N PHE A 161 10.19 12.14 3.94
CA PHE A 161 10.86 12.90 2.87
C PHE A 161 10.18 12.66 1.52
N GLY A 162 9.78 13.70 0.87
CA GLY A 162 9.43 13.81 -0.54
C GLY A 162 8.64 12.68 -1.21
N THR A 163 8.56 12.79 -2.52
CA THR A 163 8.07 11.75 -3.44
C THR A 163 9.17 10.73 -3.73
N MET A 164 8.84 9.62 -4.36
CA MET A 164 9.82 8.60 -4.77
C MET A 164 10.95 9.16 -5.64
N PRO A 165 10.69 9.96 -6.71
CA PRO A 165 11.76 10.61 -7.48
C PRO A 165 12.66 11.52 -6.64
N GLN A 166 12.07 12.31 -5.73
CA GLN A 166 12.83 13.21 -4.85
C GLN A 166 13.75 12.46 -3.89
N ARG A 167 13.29 11.31 -3.35
CA ARG A 167 14.12 10.44 -2.51
C ARG A 167 15.28 9.86 -3.29
N LEU A 168 15.02 9.37 -4.50
CA LEU A 168 16.06 8.80 -5.36
C LEU A 168 17.15 9.82 -5.64
N GLU A 169 16.75 11.05 -5.96
CA GLU A 169 17.68 12.15 -6.22
C GLU A 169 18.46 12.59 -4.96
N ALA A 170 17.78 12.68 -3.81
CA ALA A 170 18.42 13.01 -2.55
C ALA A 170 19.47 11.99 -2.10
N VAL A 171 19.16 10.68 -2.29
CA VAL A 171 20.14 9.61 -2.02
C VAL A 171 21.29 9.65 -3.01
N ARG A 172 21.04 9.95 -4.30
CA ARG A 172 22.08 10.11 -5.31
C ARG A 172 23.05 11.24 -4.97
N LYS A 173 22.53 12.38 -4.47
CA LYS A 173 23.31 13.55 -4.08
C LYS A 173 24.00 13.39 -2.72
N GLY A 174 23.74 12.32 -1.98
CA GLY A 174 24.24 12.15 -0.62
C GLY A 174 23.57 13.04 0.43
N GLU A 175 22.43 13.68 0.09
CA GLU A 175 21.59 14.43 1.04
C GLU A 175 20.89 13.49 2.03
N LEU A 176 20.65 12.25 1.60
CA LEU A 176 20.13 11.13 2.38
C LEU A 176 21.05 9.93 2.17
N ALA A 177 21.31 9.19 3.23
CA ALA A 177 22.11 7.97 3.14
C ALA A 177 21.33 6.79 2.55
N ALA A 178 20.04 6.69 2.85
CA ALA A 178 19.17 5.61 2.40
C ALA A 178 17.71 6.04 2.27
N CYS A 179 16.93 5.29 1.50
CA CYS A 179 15.49 5.44 1.43
C CYS A 179 14.80 4.09 1.17
N THR A 180 13.49 4.04 1.42
CA THR A 180 12.67 2.85 1.16
C THR A 180 11.73 3.10 -0.02
N PHE A 181 11.78 2.18 -0.99
CA PHE A 181 10.94 2.15 -2.18
C PHE A 181 10.07 0.90 -2.25
N ASN A 182 9.02 0.98 -3.05
CA ASN A 182 8.27 -0.14 -3.62
C ASN A 182 8.40 -0.10 -5.15
N GLU A 183 7.88 -1.13 -5.84
CA GLU A 183 7.83 -1.09 -7.31
C GLU A 183 6.90 0.04 -7.81
N PRO A 184 7.21 0.64 -8.93
CA PRO A 184 8.34 0.38 -9.86
C PRO A 184 9.68 1.03 -9.47
N TRP A 185 9.72 1.77 -8.38
CA TRP A 185 10.89 2.57 -7.98
C TRP A 185 12.08 1.74 -7.50
N ILE A 186 11.86 0.48 -7.08
CA ILE A 186 12.96 -0.46 -6.83
C ILE A 186 13.67 -0.76 -8.15
N SER A 187 12.92 -1.07 -9.22
CA SER A 187 13.50 -1.32 -10.55
C SER A 187 14.21 -0.08 -11.12
N VAL A 188 13.65 1.13 -10.94
CA VAL A 188 14.32 2.40 -11.30
C VAL A 188 15.65 2.55 -10.58
N ALA A 189 15.67 2.32 -9.26
CA ALA A 189 16.87 2.41 -8.45
C ALA A 189 17.93 1.41 -8.93
N GLN A 190 17.55 0.15 -9.18
CA GLN A 190 18.47 -0.88 -9.69
C GLN A 190 19.03 -0.53 -11.07
N LYS A 191 18.18 -0.06 -12.01
CA LYS A 191 18.65 0.42 -13.33
C LYS A 191 19.71 1.51 -13.20
N GLN A 192 19.62 2.35 -12.19
CA GLN A 192 20.56 3.44 -11.92
C GLN A 192 21.75 3.03 -11.05
N GLY A 193 21.92 1.74 -10.79
CA GLY A 193 23.06 1.19 -10.05
C GLY A 193 22.97 1.31 -8.52
N PHE A 194 21.82 1.74 -7.98
CA PHE A 194 21.61 1.77 -6.53
C PHE A 194 21.66 0.37 -5.94
N ARG A 195 22.22 0.28 -4.73
CA ARG A 195 22.33 -0.98 -4.00
C ARG A 195 21.08 -1.21 -3.15
N ILE A 196 20.52 -2.41 -3.26
CA ILE A 196 19.50 -2.89 -2.33
C ILE A 196 20.20 -3.47 -1.11
N ILE A 197 19.90 -2.92 0.08
CA ILE A 197 20.43 -3.40 1.36
C ILE A 197 19.54 -4.50 1.91
N MET A 198 18.22 -4.32 1.83
CA MET A 198 17.23 -5.30 2.28
C MET A 198 15.97 -5.22 1.43
N GLU A 199 15.31 -6.35 1.29
CA GLU A 199 13.95 -6.45 0.75
C GLU A 199 13.03 -7.19 1.72
N SER A 200 11.80 -6.74 1.81
CA SER A 200 10.72 -7.44 2.49
C SER A 200 9.40 -7.17 1.77
N HIS A 201 8.32 -7.67 2.31
CA HIS A 201 6.99 -7.42 1.76
C HIS A 201 6.00 -7.04 2.85
N SER A 202 4.96 -6.32 2.46
CA SER A 202 3.78 -6.09 3.29
C SER A 202 2.52 -6.37 2.50
N THR A 203 1.56 -7.00 3.15
CA THR A 203 0.25 -7.23 2.57
C THR A 203 -0.61 -5.99 2.75
N ARG A 204 -1.47 -5.73 1.78
CA ARG A 204 -2.46 -4.67 1.88
C ARG A 204 -3.73 -5.19 2.54
N SER A 205 -4.45 -4.29 3.22
CA SER A 205 -5.82 -4.54 3.65
C SER A 205 -6.77 -3.73 2.78
N GLU A 206 -7.95 -4.26 2.58
CA GLU A 206 -9.09 -3.53 2.05
C GLU A 206 -9.88 -2.97 3.22
N ALA A 207 -10.25 -1.71 3.15
CA ALA A 207 -11.02 -1.03 4.19
C ALA A 207 -12.24 -0.32 3.60
N ALA A 208 -13.39 -0.49 4.25
CA ALA A 208 -14.66 0.09 3.82
C ALA A 208 -15.55 0.42 5.02
N GLY A 209 -16.53 1.29 4.81
CA GLY A 209 -17.60 1.57 5.75
C GLY A 209 -18.72 0.53 5.65
N GLU A 210 -19.74 0.69 6.50
CA GLU A 210 -20.90 -0.22 6.56
C GLU A 210 -21.81 -0.15 5.34
N GLU A 211 -21.72 0.92 4.56
CA GLU A 211 -22.48 1.11 3.31
C GLU A 211 -22.11 0.14 2.19
N MET A 212 -20.93 -0.47 2.25
CA MET A 212 -20.56 -1.58 1.35
C MET A 212 -20.98 -2.91 1.96
N ASP A 213 -22.11 -3.47 1.48
CA ASP A 213 -22.62 -4.74 1.98
C ASP A 213 -21.74 -5.95 1.60
N GLY A 214 -21.98 -7.09 2.29
CA GLY A 214 -21.22 -8.33 2.09
C GLY A 214 -21.23 -8.84 0.64
N PRO A 215 -22.40 -8.95 -0.02
CA PRO A 215 -22.46 -9.37 -1.43
C PRO A 215 -21.65 -8.48 -2.38
N THR A 216 -21.67 -7.16 -2.19
CA THR A 216 -20.87 -6.22 -3.00
C THR A 216 -19.37 -6.41 -2.79
N LEU A 217 -18.96 -6.57 -1.54
CA LEU A 217 -17.56 -6.87 -1.21
C LEU A 217 -17.13 -8.21 -1.79
N ALA A 218 -17.95 -9.26 -1.68
CA ALA A 218 -17.67 -10.57 -2.23
C ALA A 218 -17.49 -10.52 -3.77
N ALA A 219 -18.39 -9.84 -4.48
CA ALA A 219 -18.31 -9.63 -5.92
C ALA A 219 -17.02 -8.88 -6.33
N ASN A 220 -16.65 -7.81 -5.60
CA ASN A 220 -15.40 -7.09 -5.80
C ASN A 220 -14.19 -7.99 -5.59
N PHE A 221 -14.17 -8.80 -4.53
CA PHE A 221 -13.02 -9.67 -4.22
C PHE A 221 -12.90 -10.84 -5.19
N GLN A 222 -13.99 -11.36 -5.72
CA GLN A 222 -13.98 -12.38 -6.80
C GLN A 222 -13.36 -11.80 -8.09
N ALA A 223 -13.72 -10.58 -8.48
CA ALA A 223 -13.11 -9.90 -9.62
C ALA A 223 -11.59 -9.71 -9.43
N GLN A 224 -11.17 -9.26 -8.24
CA GLN A 224 -9.75 -9.08 -7.93
C GLN A 224 -8.98 -10.40 -7.85
N ALA A 225 -9.59 -11.49 -7.37
CA ALA A 225 -8.98 -12.82 -7.35
C ALA A 225 -8.68 -13.29 -8.79
N LYS A 226 -9.65 -13.17 -9.69
CA LYS A 226 -9.46 -13.51 -11.12
C LYS A 226 -8.38 -12.62 -11.77
N ALA A 227 -8.36 -11.33 -11.46
CA ALA A 227 -7.30 -10.42 -11.93
C ALA A 227 -5.91 -10.84 -11.42
N ALA A 228 -5.78 -11.29 -10.17
CA ALA A 228 -4.52 -11.79 -9.63
C ALA A 228 -4.01 -13.01 -10.41
N GLU A 229 -4.88 -13.95 -10.78
CA GLU A 229 -4.55 -15.10 -11.63
C GLU A 229 -4.06 -14.65 -13.01
N MET A 230 -4.75 -13.68 -13.63
CA MET A 230 -4.37 -13.14 -14.95
C MET A 230 -3.02 -12.43 -14.92
N ILE A 231 -2.74 -11.67 -13.85
CA ILE A 231 -1.43 -11.01 -13.67
C ILE A 231 -0.33 -12.06 -13.54
N HIS A 232 -0.53 -13.12 -12.78
CA HIS A 232 0.47 -14.19 -12.63
C HIS A 232 0.69 -14.95 -13.94
N ALA A 233 -0.36 -15.19 -14.72
CA ALA A 233 -0.25 -15.88 -16.00
C ALA A 233 0.54 -15.06 -17.05
N ASN A 234 0.41 -13.73 -17.03
CA ASN A 234 1.11 -12.84 -17.96
C ASN A 234 1.38 -11.46 -17.33
N PRO A 235 2.37 -11.35 -16.44
CA PRO A 235 2.66 -10.08 -15.76
C PRO A 235 3.11 -8.98 -16.72
N GLY A 236 3.73 -9.34 -17.86
CA GLY A 236 4.18 -8.39 -18.88
C GLY A 236 3.01 -7.64 -19.55
N LYS A 237 1.85 -8.26 -19.69
CA LYS A 237 0.65 -7.63 -20.27
C LYS A 237 0.24 -6.37 -19.51
N TYR A 238 0.37 -6.38 -18.19
CA TYR A 238 -0.08 -5.31 -17.29
C TYR A 238 1.04 -4.43 -16.76
N ALA A 239 2.29 -4.64 -17.23
CA ALA A 239 3.46 -3.89 -16.81
C ALA A 239 3.36 -2.39 -17.09
N HIS A 240 2.62 -2.01 -18.14
CA HIS A 240 2.42 -0.61 -18.55
C HIS A 240 1.90 0.27 -17.41
N TYR A 241 1.00 -0.22 -16.54
CA TYR A 241 0.51 0.55 -15.40
C TYR A 241 1.63 1.01 -14.45
N LEU A 242 2.65 0.18 -14.24
CA LEU A 242 3.78 0.53 -13.38
C LEU A 242 4.80 1.40 -14.13
N ILE A 243 5.02 1.13 -15.41
CA ILE A 243 5.95 1.90 -16.24
C ILE A 243 5.47 3.35 -16.36
N ASP A 244 4.19 3.56 -16.60
CA ASP A 244 3.57 4.89 -16.72
C ASP A 244 3.78 5.73 -15.45
N GLU A 245 3.81 5.10 -14.25
CA GLU A 245 4.11 5.78 -13.00
C GLU A 245 5.53 6.34 -12.92
N THR A 246 6.45 5.81 -13.70
CA THR A 246 7.85 6.25 -13.70
C THR A 246 8.12 7.44 -14.60
N GLY A 247 7.13 7.86 -15.42
CA GLY A 247 7.29 8.96 -16.35
C GLY A 247 8.37 8.71 -17.40
N GLY A 248 8.57 7.45 -17.79
CA GLY A 248 9.57 7.04 -18.79
C GLY A 248 10.94 6.68 -18.21
N ALA A 249 11.08 6.55 -16.89
CA ALA A 249 12.33 6.13 -16.27
C ALA A 249 12.65 4.64 -16.49
N LEU A 250 11.62 3.82 -16.84
CA LEU A 250 11.76 2.38 -17.13
C LEU A 250 11.20 2.05 -18.51
N GLU A 251 11.89 1.12 -19.17
CA GLU A 251 11.35 0.36 -20.29
C GLU A 251 10.74 -0.97 -19.80
N PRO A 252 9.82 -1.60 -20.58
CA PRO A 252 9.15 -2.83 -20.17
C PRO A 252 10.06 -3.95 -19.70
N HIS A 253 11.22 -4.13 -20.35
CA HIS A 253 12.18 -5.20 -20.04
C HIS A 253 13.01 -4.94 -18.77
N GLU A 254 13.01 -3.71 -18.27
CA GLU A 254 13.74 -3.31 -17.07
C GLU A 254 12.91 -3.47 -15.78
N LEU A 255 11.59 -3.59 -15.90
CA LEU A 255 10.69 -3.81 -14.77
C LEU A 255 10.81 -5.25 -14.27
N GLN A 256 11.11 -5.41 -13.00
CA GLN A 256 11.29 -6.72 -12.37
C GLN A 256 9.96 -7.36 -11.99
N THR A 257 9.26 -7.95 -12.96
CA THR A 257 7.91 -8.53 -12.78
C THR A 257 7.85 -9.69 -11.79
N TRP A 258 8.97 -10.35 -11.48
CA TRP A 258 9.04 -11.37 -10.43
C TRP A 258 8.73 -10.81 -9.02
N ARG A 259 8.75 -9.49 -8.84
CA ARG A 259 8.32 -8.81 -7.62
C ARG A 259 6.80 -8.60 -7.54
N PHE A 260 6.07 -8.97 -8.57
CA PHE A 260 4.62 -8.90 -8.59
C PHE A 260 4.05 -10.04 -7.77
N LEU A 261 3.59 -9.74 -6.57
CA LEU A 261 3.03 -10.71 -5.65
C LEU A 261 1.57 -10.35 -5.38
N TYR A 262 0.69 -11.14 -5.96
CA TYR A 262 -0.75 -11.00 -5.78
C TYR A 262 -1.34 -12.33 -5.35
N ALA A 263 -2.33 -12.30 -4.47
CA ALA A 263 -3.08 -13.47 -4.02
C ALA A 263 -4.57 -13.13 -4.03
N PRO A 264 -5.46 -14.10 -4.10
CA PRO A 264 -6.87 -13.83 -3.87
C PRO A 264 -7.09 -13.09 -2.54
N PRO A 265 -7.97 -12.07 -2.48
CA PRO A 265 -8.38 -11.49 -1.20
C PRO A 265 -8.89 -12.57 -0.25
N ALA A 266 -8.64 -12.42 1.04
CA ALA A 266 -8.96 -13.41 2.05
C ALA A 266 -9.51 -12.74 3.33
N PRO A 267 -10.23 -13.48 4.20
CA PRO A 267 -10.64 -12.97 5.49
C PRO A 267 -9.44 -12.49 6.30
N TYR A 268 -9.60 -11.37 7.01
CA TYR A 268 -8.58 -10.89 7.92
C TYR A 268 -8.69 -11.63 9.26
N THR A 269 -7.68 -12.43 9.62
CA THR A 269 -7.76 -13.34 10.76
C THR A 269 -7.44 -12.66 12.09
N ARG A 270 -8.01 -13.20 13.18
CA ARG A 270 -7.72 -12.77 14.55
C ARG A 270 -6.25 -12.93 14.92
N GLU A 271 -5.63 -14.05 14.51
CA GLU A 271 -4.21 -14.28 14.73
C GLU A 271 -3.35 -13.20 14.08
N ARG A 272 -3.66 -12.83 12.83
CA ARG A 272 -2.96 -11.76 12.12
C ARG A 272 -3.14 -10.42 12.81
N PHE A 273 -4.36 -10.12 13.26
CA PHE A 273 -4.63 -8.91 14.02
C PHE A 273 -3.72 -8.81 15.25
N HIS A 274 -3.71 -9.82 16.11
CA HIS A 274 -2.90 -9.80 17.34
C HIS A 274 -1.41 -9.65 17.03
N ARG A 275 -0.87 -10.45 16.10
CA ARG A 275 0.53 -10.35 15.70
C ARG A 275 0.91 -8.94 15.22
N THR A 276 0.02 -8.28 14.48
CA THR A 276 0.27 -6.93 13.94
C THR A 276 0.10 -5.87 15.02
N TYR A 277 -0.96 -5.94 15.80
CA TYR A 277 -1.29 -4.99 16.84
C TYR A 277 -0.27 -5.01 17.99
N ASP A 278 0.09 -6.20 18.50
CA ASP A 278 1.08 -6.37 19.56
C ASP A 278 2.45 -5.78 19.13
N TRP A 279 2.82 -5.98 17.86
CA TRP A 279 4.02 -5.36 17.33
C TRP A 279 3.90 -3.82 17.32
N MET A 280 2.76 -3.26 16.90
CA MET A 280 2.55 -1.81 16.90
C MET A 280 2.61 -1.23 18.31
N GLN A 281 2.06 -1.91 19.30
CA GLN A 281 2.13 -1.48 20.70
C GLN A 281 3.56 -1.43 21.26
N SER A 282 4.48 -2.17 20.65
CA SER A 282 5.89 -2.11 21.01
C SER A 282 6.60 -0.81 20.56
N TYR A 283 5.88 0.06 19.83
CA TYR A 283 6.29 1.39 19.38
C TYR A 283 5.24 2.40 19.83
N PRO A 284 5.42 3.09 20.97
CA PRO A 284 4.42 4.03 21.52
C PRO A 284 4.03 5.14 20.54
N GLU A 285 4.94 5.52 19.63
CA GLU A 285 4.70 6.54 18.61
C GLU A 285 3.82 6.07 17.44
N LEU A 286 3.65 4.76 17.27
CA LEU A 286 2.87 4.21 16.15
C LEU A 286 1.39 4.12 16.48
N ILE A 287 1.05 3.78 17.72
CA ILE A 287 -0.34 3.62 18.16
C ILE A 287 -0.49 4.01 19.62
N THR A 288 -1.42 4.91 19.90
CA THR A 288 -1.65 5.45 21.26
C THR A 288 -3.00 5.04 21.85
N GLY A 289 -3.96 4.62 21.00
CA GLY A 289 -5.27 4.15 21.41
C GLY A 289 -5.39 2.64 21.42
N GLY A 290 -6.43 2.12 22.08
CA GLY A 290 -6.77 0.71 22.08
C GLY A 290 -7.69 0.38 20.92
N VAL A 291 -7.40 -0.68 20.17
CA VAL A 291 -8.33 -1.25 19.18
C VAL A 291 -8.53 -2.73 19.44
N THR A 292 -9.70 -3.24 19.12
CA THR A 292 -10.02 -4.66 19.23
C THR A 292 -10.28 -5.25 17.84
N TYR A 293 -10.13 -6.55 17.71
CA TYR A 293 -10.44 -7.23 16.45
C TYR A 293 -11.87 -6.95 16.01
N GLU A 294 -12.84 -7.10 16.89
CA GLU A 294 -14.26 -6.88 16.60
C GLU A 294 -14.59 -5.41 16.25
N GLY A 295 -13.82 -4.49 16.82
CA GLY A 295 -13.96 -3.06 16.54
C GLY A 295 -13.53 -2.66 15.14
N ILE A 296 -12.50 -3.31 14.59
CA ILE A 296 -11.87 -2.87 13.34
C ILE A 296 -11.89 -3.88 12.20
N VAL A 297 -12.33 -5.12 12.42
CA VAL A 297 -12.44 -6.16 11.38
C VAL A 297 -13.87 -6.56 11.15
N ASP A 298 -14.23 -6.73 9.88
CA ASP A 298 -15.55 -7.14 9.46
C ASP A 298 -15.43 -7.99 8.19
N ASN A 299 -15.47 -9.30 8.37
CA ASN A 299 -15.32 -10.28 7.29
C ASN A 299 -16.64 -10.61 6.57
N ARG A 300 -17.61 -9.68 6.55
CA ARG A 300 -18.97 -9.89 5.96
C ARG A 300 -18.99 -10.34 4.49
N ALA A 301 -17.88 -10.20 3.75
CA ALA A 301 -17.76 -10.68 2.38
C ALA A 301 -17.74 -12.22 2.29
N TRP A 302 -17.51 -12.92 3.39
CA TRP A 302 -17.41 -14.39 3.49
C TRP A 302 -18.51 -15.03 4.34
N GLU A 303 -19.49 -14.25 4.80
CA GLU A 303 -20.70 -14.72 5.48
C GLU A 303 -21.84 -14.99 4.47
#